data_53e75f529703d7a0d242d4ff7229ce24
#
_entry.id   53e75f529703d7a0d242d4ff7229ce24
#
_cell.length_a   1.000
_cell.length_b   1.000
_cell.length_c   1.000
_cell.angle_alpha   90.00
_cell.angle_beta   90.00
_cell.angle_gamma   90.00
#
_symmetry.space_group_name_H-M   'P 1'
#
loop_
_entity.id
_entity.type
_entity.pdbx_description
1 polymer ?
#
loop_
_entity_poly.entity_id
_entity_poly.type
_entity_poly.pdbx_seq_one_letter_code
_entity_poly.pdbx_strand_id
1 'polypeptide(L)'
;LIPDSAAATLIRDGKIDLVILGGDRVAANGDVANKLGTFSLSVICKQYGVPFYSVVPISTIDFNLADGSLIPIEERDKNEVIFVGDTQVAPLDMEVFNPAFDVTPHQNITGIITEKGIIRPPFKENIERLRKGESL
;
A
#
# COMPACT_ATOMS: atom_id res chain seq x y z
N LEU A 1 4.30 17.77 -9.09
CA LEU A 1 4.64 16.49 -9.70
C LEU A 1 6.11 16.19 -9.46
N ILE A 2 6.41 14.99 -9.01
CA ILE A 2 7.77 14.50 -8.73
C ILE A 2 7.96 13.10 -9.29
N PRO A 3 9.18 12.64 -9.60
CA PRO A 3 9.47 11.22 -9.77
C PRO A 3 9.23 10.47 -8.46
N ASP A 4 8.77 9.22 -8.51
CA ASP A 4 8.49 8.40 -7.31
C ASP A 4 9.68 8.36 -6.35
N SER A 5 10.89 8.18 -6.87
CA SER A 5 12.12 8.11 -6.07
C SER A 5 12.46 9.42 -5.31
N ALA A 6 11.89 10.56 -5.70
CA ALA A 6 12.12 11.84 -5.03
C ALA A 6 11.32 11.98 -3.71
N ALA A 7 10.29 11.18 -3.50
CA ALA A 7 9.46 11.23 -2.30
C ALA A 7 10.27 11.05 -1.01
N ALA A 8 11.21 10.11 -1.02
CA ALA A 8 12.10 9.85 0.12
C ALA A 8 12.89 11.08 0.56
N THR A 9 13.42 11.86 -0.39
CA THR A 9 14.17 13.07 -0.11
C THR A 9 13.29 14.15 0.54
N LEU A 10 12.08 14.35 0.00
CA LEU A 10 11.13 15.32 0.54
C LEU A 10 10.67 14.97 1.97
N ILE A 11 10.45 13.70 2.23
CA ILE A 11 10.08 13.19 3.57
C ILE A 11 11.25 13.41 4.54
N ARG A 12 12.47 13.01 4.16
CA ARG A 12 13.68 13.21 4.98
C ARG A 12 13.90 14.69 5.31
N ASP A 13 13.67 15.57 4.35
CA ASP A 13 13.91 17.01 4.49
C ASP A 13 12.74 17.73 5.20
N GLY A 14 11.77 17.00 5.76
CA GLY A 14 10.66 17.55 6.54
C GLY A 14 9.69 18.41 5.72
N LYS A 15 9.57 18.17 4.42
CA LYS A 15 8.69 18.92 3.50
C LYS A 15 7.32 18.28 3.32
N ILE A 16 7.08 17.14 3.96
CA ILE A 16 5.84 16.35 3.87
C ILE A 16 5.27 16.16 5.27
N ASP A 17 4.05 16.60 5.48
CA ASP A 17 3.36 16.51 6.77
C ASP A 17 2.66 15.17 6.96
N LEU A 18 2.18 14.57 5.87
CA LEU A 18 1.53 13.27 5.85
C LEU A 18 1.53 12.67 4.44
N VAL A 19 1.36 11.35 4.36
CA VAL A 19 1.19 10.61 3.10
C VAL A 19 -0.17 9.94 3.07
N ILE A 20 -0.87 10.08 1.95
CA ILE A 20 -2.18 9.45 1.69
C ILE A 20 -2.07 8.65 0.39
N LEU A 21 -2.43 7.38 0.45
CA LEU A 21 -2.50 6.49 -0.72
C LEU A 21 -3.82 5.71 -0.72
N GLY A 22 -4.14 5.11 -1.86
CA GLY A 22 -5.23 4.14 -1.96
C GLY A 22 -4.87 2.78 -1.36
N GLY A 23 -5.68 1.78 -1.69
CA GLY A 23 -5.43 0.37 -1.42
C GLY A 23 -6.28 -0.50 -2.32
N ASP A 24 -5.72 -1.61 -2.78
CA ASP A 24 -6.40 -2.57 -3.64
C ASP A 24 -7.04 -3.70 -2.82
N ARG A 25 -6.44 -4.03 -1.66
CA ARG A 25 -7.00 -4.99 -0.70
C ARG A 25 -6.46 -4.74 0.70
N VAL A 26 -7.31 -4.91 1.70
CA VAL A 26 -6.95 -4.81 3.12
C VAL A 26 -7.26 -6.14 3.79
N ALA A 27 -6.28 -6.72 4.49
CA ALA A 27 -6.47 -7.93 5.29
C ALA A 27 -7.08 -7.62 6.67
N ALA A 28 -7.59 -8.65 7.35
CA ALA A 28 -8.25 -8.51 8.66
C ALA A 28 -7.34 -7.96 9.77
N ASN A 29 -6.01 -8.10 9.63
CA ASN A 29 -5.04 -7.51 10.57
C ASN A 29 -4.68 -6.05 10.25
N GLY A 30 -5.16 -5.50 9.12
CA GLY A 30 -4.86 -4.13 8.68
C GLY A 30 -3.68 -4.00 7.71
N ASP A 31 -3.08 -5.09 7.26
CA ASP A 31 -2.10 -5.06 6.18
C ASP A 31 -2.78 -4.65 4.87
N VAL A 32 -2.13 -3.83 4.06
CA VAL A 32 -2.71 -3.24 2.84
C VAL A 32 -1.87 -3.61 1.62
N ALA A 33 -2.49 -4.25 0.63
CA ALA A 33 -1.92 -4.37 -0.70
C ALA A 33 -2.31 -3.15 -1.54
N ASN A 34 -1.33 -2.56 -2.21
CA ASN A 34 -1.53 -1.44 -3.11
C ASN A 34 -0.48 -1.45 -4.22
N LYS A 35 -0.58 -0.52 -5.17
CA LYS A 35 0.37 -0.39 -6.28
C LYS A 35 1.81 -0.45 -5.79
N LEU A 36 2.64 -1.20 -6.52
CA LEU A 36 4.07 -1.37 -6.25
C LEU A 36 4.76 -0.03 -5.95
N GLY A 37 5.55 0.00 -4.88
CA GLY A 37 6.19 1.22 -4.34
C GLY A 37 5.54 1.75 -3.05
N THR A 38 4.31 1.32 -2.74
CA THR A 38 3.60 1.71 -1.52
C THR A 38 4.32 1.25 -0.27
N PHE A 39 4.81 0.01 -0.25
CA PHE A 39 5.56 -0.53 0.88
C PHE A 39 6.84 0.27 1.16
N SER A 40 7.65 0.56 0.14
CA SER A 40 8.89 1.33 0.32
C SER A 40 8.62 2.73 0.86
N LEU A 41 7.57 3.39 0.38
CA LEU A 41 7.15 4.70 0.88
C LEU A 41 6.71 4.63 2.34
N SER A 42 5.97 3.59 2.74
CA SER A 42 5.55 3.39 4.14
C SER A 42 6.71 3.22 5.10
N VAL A 43 7.77 2.51 4.67
CA VAL A 43 9.01 2.33 5.45
C VAL A 43 9.70 3.66 5.69
N ILE A 44 9.79 4.50 4.65
CA ILE A 44 10.41 5.82 4.74
C ILE A 44 9.57 6.72 5.66
N CYS A 45 8.25 6.73 5.52
CA CYS A 45 7.36 7.49 6.39
C CYS A 45 7.56 7.09 7.86
N LYS A 46 7.62 5.79 8.15
CA LYS A 46 7.85 5.28 9.50
C LYS A 46 9.21 5.72 10.05
N GLN A 47 10.27 5.65 9.24
CA GLN A 47 11.63 6.04 9.62
C GLN A 47 11.71 7.51 10.04
N TYR A 48 10.96 8.39 9.35
CA TYR A 48 10.98 9.84 9.59
C TYR A 48 9.77 10.36 10.39
N GLY A 49 8.92 9.47 10.91
CA GLY A 49 7.77 9.86 11.74
C GLY A 49 6.67 10.58 10.99
N VAL A 50 6.58 10.42 9.66
CA VAL A 50 5.53 11.00 8.83
C VAL A 50 4.30 10.09 8.85
N PRO A 51 3.11 10.59 9.21
CA PRO A 51 1.88 9.80 9.21
C PRO A 51 1.56 9.24 7.82
N PHE A 52 1.19 7.94 7.77
CA PHE A 52 0.87 7.22 6.55
C PHE A 52 -0.56 6.67 6.62
N TYR A 53 -1.41 7.07 5.68
CA TYR A 53 -2.81 6.67 5.63
C TYR A 53 -3.14 5.94 4.32
N SER A 54 -3.95 4.88 4.43
CA SER A 54 -4.62 4.26 3.29
C SER A 54 -6.08 4.72 3.25
N VAL A 55 -6.58 5.12 2.07
CA VAL A 55 -7.97 5.54 1.86
C VAL A 55 -8.65 4.53 0.96
N VAL A 56 -9.61 3.80 1.50
CA VAL A 56 -10.29 2.69 0.82
C VAL A 56 -11.76 2.63 1.22
N PRO A 57 -12.66 2.20 0.35
CA PRO A 57 -14.01 1.83 0.78
C PRO A 57 -13.96 0.53 1.59
N ILE A 58 -14.95 0.30 2.46
CA ILE A 58 -15.05 -0.93 3.27
C ILE A 58 -15.07 -2.18 2.39
N SER A 59 -15.62 -2.11 1.18
CA SER A 59 -15.62 -3.22 0.23
C SER A 59 -14.23 -3.72 -0.17
N THR A 60 -13.19 -2.93 0.06
CA THR A 60 -11.79 -3.31 -0.15
C THR A 60 -11.25 -4.19 0.97
N ILE A 61 -11.91 -4.20 2.13
CA ILE A 61 -11.48 -5.01 3.28
C ILE A 61 -11.95 -6.45 3.09
N ASP A 62 -11.01 -7.39 3.04
CA ASP A 62 -11.28 -8.82 3.00
C ASP A 62 -11.15 -9.41 4.40
N PHE A 63 -12.28 -9.54 5.07
CA PHE A 63 -12.36 -10.06 6.45
C PHE A 63 -11.95 -11.55 6.58
N ASN A 64 -11.81 -12.28 5.46
CA ASN A 64 -11.44 -13.68 5.44
C ASN A 64 -9.93 -13.89 5.29
N LEU A 65 -9.18 -12.87 4.89
CA LEU A 65 -7.72 -12.91 4.84
C LEU A 65 -7.14 -12.47 6.18
N ALA A 66 -6.51 -13.40 6.90
CA ALA A 66 -5.99 -13.13 8.24
C ALA A 66 -4.91 -12.06 8.27
N ASP A 67 -4.04 -12.04 7.27
CA ASP A 67 -2.93 -11.10 7.12
C ASP A 67 -2.52 -10.92 5.66
N GLY A 68 -1.59 -9.98 5.43
CA GLY A 68 -1.14 -9.59 4.10
C GLY A 68 -0.39 -10.68 3.33
N SER A 69 0.18 -11.69 3.99
CA SER A 69 0.86 -12.79 3.31
C SER A 69 -0.08 -13.69 2.50
N LEU A 70 -1.37 -13.64 2.81
CA LEU A 70 -2.42 -14.39 2.14
C LEU A 70 -3.02 -13.64 0.94
N ILE A 71 -2.65 -12.38 0.73
CA ILE A 71 -3.13 -11.61 -0.42
C ILE A 71 -2.40 -12.09 -1.68
N PRO A 72 -3.12 -12.62 -2.69
CA PRO A 72 -2.49 -13.02 -3.94
C PRO A 72 -1.98 -11.79 -4.69
N ILE A 73 -0.70 -11.78 -5.05
CA ILE A 73 -0.07 -10.70 -5.83
C ILE A 73 0.06 -11.15 -7.28
N GLU A 74 -0.54 -10.38 -8.18
CA GLU A 74 -0.44 -10.58 -9.62
C GLU A 74 0.98 -10.26 -10.11
N GLU A 75 1.58 -11.19 -10.87
CA GLU A 75 2.78 -10.93 -11.63
C GLU A 75 2.39 -10.48 -13.03
N ARG A 76 2.86 -9.31 -13.44
CA ARG A 76 2.51 -8.69 -14.73
C ARG A 76 3.47 -9.06 -15.82
N ASP A 77 3.07 -8.83 -17.07
CA ASP A 77 3.89 -9.14 -18.24
C ASP A 77 5.25 -8.41 -18.18
N LYS A 78 6.33 -9.15 -18.41
CA LYS A 78 7.69 -8.61 -18.44
C LYS A 78 7.87 -7.49 -19.47
N ASN A 79 7.09 -7.51 -20.54
CA ASN A 79 7.16 -6.49 -21.58
C ASN A 79 6.80 -5.09 -21.07
N GLU A 80 6.03 -4.98 -19.99
CA GLU A 80 5.76 -3.69 -19.34
C GLU A 80 7.01 -3.02 -18.76
N VAL A 81 8.07 -3.80 -18.51
CA VAL A 81 9.36 -3.30 -18.01
C VAL A 81 10.40 -3.22 -19.12
N ILE A 82 10.35 -4.15 -20.10
CA ILE A 82 11.30 -4.20 -21.21
C ILE A 82 11.04 -3.08 -22.22
N PHE A 83 9.79 -2.61 -22.35
CA PHE A 83 9.41 -1.58 -23.31
C PHE A 83 8.82 -0.33 -22.64
N VAL A 84 9.09 0.82 -23.24
CA VAL A 84 8.38 2.08 -22.96
C VAL A 84 7.68 2.48 -24.27
N GLY A 85 6.36 2.29 -24.33
CA GLY A 85 5.62 2.32 -25.59
C GLY A 85 6.16 1.26 -26.54
N ASP A 86 6.56 1.67 -27.75
CA ASP A 86 7.14 0.78 -28.77
C ASP A 86 8.68 0.71 -28.69
N THR A 87 9.31 1.38 -27.72
CA THR A 87 10.76 1.45 -27.61
C THR A 87 11.27 0.41 -26.62
N GLN A 88 12.12 -0.50 -27.09
CA GLN A 88 12.79 -1.46 -26.23
C GLN A 88 13.89 -0.76 -25.41
N VAL A 89 13.85 -0.91 -24.08
CA VAL A 89 14.79 -0.30 -23.13
C VAL A 89 15.64 -1.32 -22.36
N ALA A 90 15.35 -2.62 -22.51
CA ALA A 90 16.10 -3.71 -21.89
C ALA A 90 16.21 -4.93 -22.83
N PRO A 91 17.19 -5.84 -22.66
CA PRO A 91 17.31 -7.08 -23.43
C PRO A 91 16.06 -7.97 -23.30
N LEU A 92 15.66 -8.62 -24.39
CA LEU A 92 14.45 -9.47 -24.44
C LEU A 92 14.57 -10.77 -23.63
N ASP A 93 15.79 -11.26 -23.45
CA ASP A 93 16.12 -12.47 -22.70
C ASP A 93 16.34 -12.24 -21.20
N MET A 94 16.17 -11.00 -20.74
CA MET A 94 16.33 -10.65 -19.33
C MET A 94 15.17 -11.21 -18.52
N GLU A 95 15.47 -11.77 -17.34
CA GLU A 95 14.48 -12.08 -16.32
C GLU A 95 13.95 -10.80 -15.69
N VAL A 96 12.63 -10.71 -15.55
CA VAL A 96 11.95 -9.51 -15.01
C VAL A 96 11.07 -9.93 -13.85
N PHE A 97 11.22 -9.26 -12.74
CA PHE A 97 10.29 -9.30 -11.59
C PHE A 97 9.38 -8.08 -11.66
N ASN A 98 8.09 -8.28 -11.97
CA ASN A 98 7.12 -7.20 -12.19
C ASN A 98 5.81 -7.45 -11.44
N PRO A 99 5.81 -7.47 -10.09
CA PRO A 99 4.58 -7.59 -9.33
C PRO A 99 3.73 -6.33 -9.50
N ALA A 100 2.41 -6.50 -9.60
CA ALA A 100 1.47 -5.38 -9.72
C ALA A 100 1.38 -4.57 -8.43
N PHE A 101 1.50 -5.25 -7.28
CA PHE A 101 1.25 -4.72 -5.94
C PHE A 101 2.37 -5.13 -4.99
N ASP A 102 2.51 -4.36 -3.91
CA ASP A 102 3.25 -4.77 -2.72
C ASP A 102 2.34 -4.71 -1.48
N VAL A 103 2.77 -5.34 -0.40
CA VAL A 103 2.01 -5.38 0.85
C VAL A 103 2.68 -4.49 1.89
N THR A 104 1.94 -3.51 2.37
CA THR A 104 2.34 -2.65 3.48
C THR A 104 1.86 -3.25 4.79
N PRO A 105 2.77 -3.59 5.71
CA PRO A 105 2.38 -4.11 7.01
C PRO A 105 1.69 -3.01 7.85
N HIS A 106 0.65 -3.40 8.58
CA HIS A 106 -0.15 -2.48 9.38
C HIS A 106 0.66 -1.66 10.40
N GLN A 107 1.82 -2.16 10.84
CA GLN A 107 2.72 -1.44 11.75
C GLN A 107 3.31 -0.15 11.13
N ASN A 108 3.24 0.00 9.81
CA ASN A 108 3.68 1.20 9.10
C ASN A 108 2.52 2.17 8.82
N ILE A 109 1.28 1.77 9.12
CA ILE A 109 0.06 2.49 8.79
C ILE A 109 -0.44 3.25 10.04
N THR A 110 -0.67 4.54 9.90
CA THR A 110 -1.24 5.39 10.97
C THR A 110 -2.75 5.20 11.09
N GLY A 111 -3.43 4.98 9.97
CA GLY A 111 -4.87 4.73 9.93
C GLY A 111 -5.35 4.37 8.53
N ILE A 112 -6.48 3.66 8.49
CA ILE A 112 -7.19 3.33 7.26
C ILE A 112 -8.48 4.16 7.25
N ILE A 113 -8.62 5.03 6.27
CA ILE A 113 -9.74 5.95 6.11
C ILE A 113 -10.80 5.28 5.24
N THR A 114 -12.02 5.21 5.73
CA THR A 114 -13.15 4.61 5.03
C THR A 114 -14.36 5.55 5.06
N GLU A 115 -15.42 5.20 4.34
CA GLU A 115 -16.71 5.93 4.39
C GLU A 115 -17.43 5.83 5.76
N LYS A 116 -16.96 4.95 6.65
CA LYS A 116 -17.48 4.82 8.03
C LYS A 116 -16.59 5.49 9.09
N GLY A 117 -15.48 6.09 8.67
CA GLY A 117 -14.54 6.74 9.56
C GLY A 117 -13.13 6.20 9.44
N ILE A 118 -12.28 6.50 10.40
CA ILE A 118 -10.86 6.14 10.40
C ILE A 118 -10.65 4.93 11.31
N ILE A 119 -10.24 3.81 10.72
CA ILE A 119 -9.78 2.65 11.47
C ILE A 119 -8.35 2.94 11.95
N ARG A 120 -8.15 2.92 13.26
CA ARG A 120 -6.85 3.13 13.91
C ARG A 120 -6.37 1.84 14.58
N PRO A 121 -5.09 1.75 14.95
CA PRO A 121 -4.63 0.66 15.81
C PRO A 121 -5.41 0.60 17.15
N PRO A 122 -5.69 -0.58 17.68
CA PRO A 122 -5.34 -1.90 17.14
C PRO A 122 -6.26 -2.30 15.97
N PHE A 123 -5.66 -2.49 14.79
CA PHE A 123 -6.41 -2.67 13.54
C PHE A 123 -7.31 -3.90 13.55
N LYS A 124 -6.79 -5.05 13.98
CA LYS A 124 -7.52 -6.33 13.97
C LYS A 124 -8.84 -6.24 14.73
N GLU A 125 -8.82 -5.66 15.92
CA GLU A 125 -10.00 -5.48 16.77
C GLU A 125 -10.99 -4.49 16.16
N ASN A 126 -10.49 -3.37 15.63
CA ASN A 126 -11.35 -2.33 15.06
C ASN A 126 -11.94 -2.75 13.70
N ILE A 127 -11.23 -3.52 12.89
CA ILE A 127 -11.75 -4.13 11.66
C ILE A 127 -12.82 -5.17 11.99
N GLU A 128 -12.63 -5.98 13.03
CA GLU A 128 -13.64 -6.95 13.47
C GLU A 128 -14.90 -6.27 14.01
N ARG A 129 -14.78 -5.16 14.75
CA ARG A 129 -15.94 -4.33 15.17
C ARG A 129 -16.71 -3.81 13.98
N LEU A 130 -15.99 -3.29 12.99
CA LEU A 130 -16.59 -2.81 11.74
C LEU A 130 -17.36 -3.92 11.01
N ARG A 131 -16.81 -5.16 10.97
CA ARG A 131 -17.48 -6.33 10.40
C ARG A 131 -18.81 -6.63 11.08
N LYS A 132 -18.88 -6.42 12.41
CA LYS A 132 -20.10 -6.61 13.21
C LYS A 132 -21.11 -5.45 13.09
N GLY A 133 -20.78 -4.40 12.33
CA GLY A 133 -21.61 -3.21 12.18
C GLY A 133 -21.55 -2.24 13.37
N GLU A 134 -20.52 -2.37 14.22
CA GLU A 134 -20.28 -1.45 15.33
C GLU A 134 -19.61 -0.16 14.82
N SER A 135 -19.77 0.94 15.55
CA SER A 135 -19.07 2.20 15.24
C SER A 135 -17.56 2.10 15.55
N LEU A 136 -16.75 2.81 14.78
CA LEU A 136 -15.31 2.94 14.97
C LEU A 136 -14.97 3.88 16.12
#